data_85962fd142b3c46e587b392574c8939f
#
_entry.id   85962fd142b3c46e587b392574c8939f
#
_cell.length_a   1.000
_cell.length_b   1.000
_cell.length_c   1.000
_cell.angle_alpha   90.00
_cell.angle_beta   90.00
_cell.angle_gamma   90.00
#
_symmetry.space_group_name_H-M   'P 1'
#
loop_
_entity.id
_entity.type
_entity.pdbx_description
1 polymer ?
#
loop_
_entity_poly.entity_id
_entity_poly.type
_entity_poly.pdbx_seq_one_letter_code
_entity_poly.pdbx_strand_id
1 'polypeptide(L)'
;MEESKLKQFTSSLSANLQQYSMLIALIAVMIFFEITTKFVLLVPQNVSNLIFQNAYVIILAVGMLLCILTGGNIDLSVGSVVGFIGALAGQLIIVNKMNVYLSIVICLAAGILIGMWHGFWIAYVQIPPFIVTLTGMLLFKGLTLVTLQGLTLSPFPDSYLGMSTGFFGDFFAVPNFNLTCMLVGVIAAVIFIIMQIFSRIHKVRKRYETGHFIGYIVKIILIPAVILVIAYTLARYKGIPTVLLILAIIVLVYAYITNKTVAGRYLYALGGNQKAARLSGINTKKVFFLAYTNMSFLAAVAGLVFAARLQSAAPTAGDGFELDAIGACFIGGASAYGGIGTVGGVLIGAIFMGVLNNGMSIVGIGSDWQKIVKGLVLLFAVAFDVVSKRKTK
;
A
#
# COMPACT_ATOMS: atom_id res chain seq x y z
N MET A 1 -35.70 -29.29 8.37
CA MET A 1 -35.74 -27.82 8.53
C MET A 1 -34.56 -27.28 9.33
N GLU A 2 -34.08 -27.97 10.35
CA GLU A 2 -32.84 -27.59 11.10
C GLU A 2 -31.55 -27.81 10.31
N GLU A 3 -31.39 -28.89 9.57
CA GLU A 3 -30.22 -29.13 8.71
C GLU A 3 -30.05 -28.06 7.60
N SER A 4 -31.17 -27.55 7.07
CA SER A 4 -31.15 -26.45 6.07
C SER A 4 -30.69 -25.12 6.67
N LYS A 5 -31.10 -24.84 7.92
CA LYS A 5 -30.65 -23.65 8.67
C LYS A 5 -29.19 -23.76 9.09
N LEU A 6 -28.74 -24.97 9.48
CA LEU A 6 -27.35 -25.23 9.83
C LEU A 6 -26.42 -25.09 8.59
N LYS A 7 -26.82 -25.63 7.44
CA LYS A 7 -26.11 -25.46 6.16
C LYS A 7 -26.08 -24.01 5.68
N GLN A 8 -27.19 -23.25 5.81
CA GLN A 8 -27.22 -21.83 5.53
C GLN A 8 -26.35 -21.02 6.49
N PHE A 9 -26.34 -21.38 7.77
CA PHE A 9 -25.49 -20.74 8.78
C PHE A 9 -24.02 -21.02 8.53
N THR A 10 -23.65 -22.27 8.25
CA THR A 10 -22.25 -22.64 7.94
C THR A 10 -21.76 -22.08 6.62
N SER A 11 -22.59 -22.00 5.57
CA SER A 11 -22.24 -21.36 4.31
C SER A 11 -22.12 -19.83 4.44
N SER A 12 -22.98 -19.21 5.23
CA SER A 12 -22.90 -17.79 5.59
C SER A 12 -21.65 -17.49 6.45
N LEU A 13 -21.33 -18.37 7.39
CA LEU A 13 -20.12 -18.26 8.22
C LEU A 13 -18.84 -18.43 7.38
N SER A 14 -18.80 -19.40 6.46
CA SER A 14 -17.65 -19.64 5.60
C SER A 14 -17.41 -18.48 4.61
N ALA A 15 -18.48 -17.90 4.03
CA ALA A 15 -18.38 -16.73 3.18
C ALA A 15 -17.88 -15.49 3.97
N ASN A 16 -18.37 -15.28 5.18
CA ASN A 16 -17.92 -14.22 6.06
C ASN A 16 -16.47 -14.43 6.55
N LEU A 17 -16.09 -15.66 6.90
CA LEU A 17 -14.71 -16.01 7.27
C LEU A 17 -13.75 -15.76 6.12
N GLN A 18 -14.13 -16.06 4.89
CA GLN A 18 -13.29 -15.78 3.72
C GLN A 18 -13.13 -14.28 3.46
N GLN A 19 -14.18 -13.50 3.69
CA GLN A 19 -14.14 -12.04 3.58
C GLN A 19 -13.28 -11.37 4.67
N TYR A 20 -13.26 -11.94 5.89
CA TYR A 20 -12.50 -11.42 7.03
C TYR A 20 -11.17 -12.13 7.27
N SER A 21 -10.81 -13.14 6.45
CA SER A 21 -9.58 -13.93 6.62
C SER A 21 -8.31 -13.08 6.70
N MET A 22 -8.24 -12.03 5.88
CA MET A 22 -7.11 -11.08 5.87
C MET A 22 -6.99 -10.28 7.18
N LEU A 23 -8.13 -9.84 7.72
CA LEU A 23 -8.16 -9.12 9.00
C LEU A 23 -7.80 -10.04 10.16
N ILE A 24 -8.29 -11.29 10.12
CA ILE A 24 -7.95 -12.31 11.12
C ILE A 24 -6.45 -12.61 11.08
N ALA A 25 -5.87 -12.78 9.88
CA ALA A 25 -4.43 -13.00 9.73
C ALA A 25 -3.61 -11.81 10.27
N LEU A 26 -4.02 -10.57 9.98
CA LEU A 26 -3.39 -9.37 10.52
C LEU A 26 -3.42 -9.36 12.06
N ILE A 27 -4.60 -9.60 12.65
CA ILE A 27 -4.74 -9.62 14.12
C ILE A 27 -3.90 -10.74 14.72
N ALA A 28 -3.88 -11.92 14.11
CA ALA A 28 -3.07 -13.05 14.60
C ALA A 28 -1.57 -12.72 14.60
N VAL A 29 -1.06 -12.10 13.52
CA VAL A 29 0.35 -11.68 13.44
C VAL A 29 0.66 -10.54 14.41
N MET A 30 -0.26 -9.59 14.59
CA MET A 30 -0.09 -8.54 15.60
C MET A 30 0.01 -9.12 17.02
N ILE A 31 -0.88 -10.05 17.39
CA ILE A 31 -0.85 -10.72 18.70
C ILE A 31 0.44 -11.52 18.86
N PHE A 32 0.84 -12.28 17.84
CA PHE A 32 2.08 -13.05 17.86
C PHE A 32 3.30 -12.16 18.13
N PHE A 33 3.45 -11.05 17.40
CA PHE A 33 4.58 -10.14 17.62
C PHE A 33 4.43 -9.33 18.89
N GLU A 34 3.24 -8.97 19.34
CA GLU A 34 3.05 -8.29 20.62
C GLU A 34 3.59 -9.14 21.78
N ILE A 35 3.30 -10.45 21.77
CA ILE A 35 3.80 -11.39 22.79
C ILE A 35 5.32 -11.60 22.65
N THR A 36 5.82 -11.86 21.44
CA THR A 36 7.24 -12.17 21.21
C THR A 36 8.16 -10.98 21.43
N THR A 37 7.67 -9.77 21.17
CA THR A 37 8.40 -8.50 21.42
C THR A 37 8.23 -7.99 22.87
N LYS A 38 7.58 -8.75 23.76
CA LYS A 38 7.30 -8.36 25.15
C LYS A 38 6.55 -7.03 25.23
N PHE A 39 5.49 -6.88 24.47
CA PHE A 39 4.60 -5.71 24.41
C PHE A 39 5.27 -4.41 23.88
N VAL A 40 6.31 -4.55 23.06
CA VAL A 40 6.99 -3.39 22.43
C VAL A 40 6.32 -2.98 21.12
N LEU A 41 5.64 -3.89 20.40
CA LEU A 41 5.06 -3.61 19.09
C LEU A 41 4.07 -2.44 19.12
N LEU A 42 3.18 -2.38 20.12
CA LEU A 42 2.12 -1.37 20.24
C LEU A 42 2.49 -0.16 21.12
N VAL A 43 3.75 -0.04 21.56
CA VAL A 43 4.22 1.17 22.26
C VAL A 43 4.07 2.39 21.32
N PRO A 44 3.61 3.57 21.82
CA PRO A 44 3.34 4.76 21.01
C PRO A 44 4.48 5.16 20.06
N GLN A 45 5.71 5.10 20.50
CA GLN A 45 6.88 5.36 19.67
C GLN A 45 7.01 4.36 18.53
N ASN A 46 6.79 3.06 18.78
CA ASN A 46 6.92 2.04 17.75
C ASN A 46 5.76 2.09 16.76
N VAL A 47 4.54 2.45 17.17
CA VAL A 47 3.41 2.68 16.26
C VAL A 47 3.74 3.80 15.27
N SER A 48 4.34 4.91 15.72
CA SER A 48 4.82 5.95 14.83
C SER A 48 5.93 5.44 13.89
N ASN A 49 6.89 4.68 14.40
CA ASN A 49 7.95 4.07 13.60
C ASN A 49 7.38 3.10 12.56
N LEU A 50 6.38 2.30 12.91
CA LEU A 50 5.70 1.38 12.00
C LEU A 50 5.05 2.14 10.83
N ILE A 51 4.43 3.29 11.09
CA ILE A 51 3.86 4.14 10.03
C ILE A 51 4.96 4.63 9.09
N PHE A 52 6.06 5.17 9.62
CA PHE A 52 7.19 5.62 8.80
C PHE A 52 7.84 4.47 8.03
N GLN A 53 8.01 3.31 8.67
CA GLN A 53 8.63 2.14 8.05
C GLN A 53 7.77 1.55 6.94
N ASN A 54 6.46 1.58 7.11
CA ASN A 54 5.53 0.94 6.19
C ASN A 54 5.01 1.87 5.09
N ALA A 55 5.38 3.14 5.12
CA ALA A 55 4.88 4.13 4.17
C ALA A 55 5.15 3.73 2.71
N TYR A 56 6.37 3.31 2.40
CA TYR A 56 6.72 2.89 1.04
C TYR A 56 5.93 1.66 0.59
N VAL A 57 5.67 0.70 1.51
CA VAL A 57 4.89 -0.51 1.19
C VAL A 57 3.48 -0.13 0.79
N ILE A 58 2.82 0.75 1.55
CA ILE A 58 1.45 1.19 1.25
C ILE A 58 1.41 1.90 -0.11
N ILE A 59 2.35 2.81 -0.38
CA ILE A 59 2.41 3.56 -1.65
C ILE A 59 2.60 2.60 -2.83
N LEU A 60 3.59 1.70 -2.73
CA LEU A 60 3.89 0.73 -3.79
C LEU A 60 2.77 -0.28 -3.99
N ALA A 61 2.15 -0.77 -2.91
CA ALA A 61 1.08 -1.74 -2.99
C ALA A 61 -0.19 -1.18 -3.65
N VAL A 62 -0.51 0.10 -3.41
CA VAL A 62 -1.61 0.77 -4.13
C VAL A 62 -1.35 0.84 -5.63
N GLY A 63 -0.12 1.17 -6.05
CA GLY A 63 0.28 1.15 -7.46
C GLY A 63 0.28 -0.26 -8.05
N MET A 64 0.85 -1.22 -7.33
CA MET A 64 0.92 -2.63 -7.72
C MET A 64 -0.47 -3.24 -7.92
N LEU A 65 -1.44 -2.85 -7.09
CA LEU A 65 -2.83 -3.26 -7.28
C LEU A 65 -3.36 -2.94 -8.68
N LEU A 66 -3.06 -1.73 -9.21
CA LEU A 66 -3.53 -1.36 -10.53
C LEU A 66 -2.92 -2.25 -11.63
N CYS A 67 -1.65 -2.61 -11.50
CA CYS A 67 -1.00 -3.56 -12.40
C CYS A 67 -1.64 -4.96 -12.29
N ILE A 68 -1.83 -5.47 -11.06
CA ILE A 68 -2.45 -6.78 -10.82
C ILE A 68 -3.88 -6.81 -11.37
N LEU A 69 -4.66 -5.75 -11.20
CA LEU A 69 -6.02 -5.68 -11.73
C LEU A 69 -6.08 -5.84 -13.25
N THR A 70 -5.02 -5.54 -14.02
CA THR A 70 -5.00 -5.67 -15.49
C THR A 70 -4.85 -7.12 -15.99
N GLY A 71 -4.90 -8.13 -15.13
CA GLY A 71 -4.79 -9.54 -15.53
C GLY A 71 -3.73 -10.32 -14.74
N GLY A 72 -3.51 -9.97 -13.49
CA GLY A 72 -2.52 -10.63 -12.62
C GLY A 72 -1.08 -10.21 -12.91
N ASN A 73 -0.89 -9.13 -13.66
CA ASN A 73 0.43 -8.63 -14.00
C ASN A 73 1.11 -7.96 -12.80
N ILE A 74 2.39 -8.22 -12.63
CA ILE A 74 3.21 -7.63 -11.56
C ILE A 74 4.29 -6.75 -12.16
N ASP A 75 4.77 -5.79 -11.38
CA ASP A 75 5.91 -4.94 -11.72
C ASP A 75 7.07 -5.23 -10.77
N LEU A 76 8.09 -5.89 -11.27
CA LEU A 76 9.29 -6.23 -10.48
C LEU A 76 10.29 -5.09 -10.37
N SER A 77 10.15 -4.04 -11.17
CA SER A 77 11.09 -2.92 -11.19
C SER A 77 10.90 -1.92 -10.05
N VAL A 78 9.77 -1.99 -9.33
CA VAL A 78 9.35 -0.94 -8.39
C VAL A 78 10.39 -0.64 -7.31
N GLY A 79 11.06 -1.66 -6.77
CA GLY A 79 12.10 -1.47 -5.78
C GLY A 79 13.33 -0.76 -6.35
N SER A 80 13.76 -1.15 -7.55
CA SER A 80 14.90 -0.51 -8.24
C SER A 80 14.57 0.92 -8.67
N VAL A 81 13.33 1.20 -9.07
CA VAL A 81 12.87 2.57 -9.37
C VAL A 81 12.88 3.43 -8.08
N VAL A 82 12.43 2.89 -6.94
CA VAL A 82 12.54 3.56 -5.63
C VAL A 82 13.99 3.93 -5.33
N GLY A 83 14.92 2.98 -5.50
CA GLY A 83 16.36 3.21 -5.29
C GLY A 83 16.92 4.27 -6.22
N PHE A 84 16.60 4.20 -7.52
CA PHE A 84 17.07 5.17 -8.52
C PHE A 84 16.53 6.59 -8.26
N ILE A 85 15.27 6.72 -7.90
CA ILE A 85 14.69 8.04 -7.56
C ILE A 85 15.32 8.60 -6.28
N GLY A 86 15.59 7.75 -5.27
CA GLY A 86 16.35 8.17 -4.08
C GLY A 86 17.77 8.63 -4.42
N ALA A 87 18.46 7.91 -5.32
CA ALA A 87 19.78 8.29 -5.82
C ALA A 87 19.75 9.62 -6.59
N LEU A 88 18.76 9.79 -7.47
CA LEU A 88 18.55 11.04 -8.22
C LEU A 88 18.29 12.22 -7.28
N ALA A 89 17.43 12.04 -6.26
CA ALA A 89 17.17 13.05 -5.24
C ALA A 89 18.46 13.41 -4.47
N GLY A 90 19.26 12.41 -4.07
CA GLY A 90 20.56 12.63 -3.42
C GLY A 90 21.51 13.43 -4.29
N GLN A 91 21.62 13.08 -5.57
CA GLN A 91 22.48 13.81 -6.52
C GLN A 91 22.03 15.27 -6.71
N LEU A 92 20.71 15.50 -6.87
CA LEU A 92 20.19 16.84 -7.09
C LEU A 92 20.29 17.72 -5.84
N ILE A 93 19.91 17.19 -4.67
CA ILE A 93 19.78 17.97 -3.43
C ILE A 93 21.11 18.09 -2.69
N ILE A 94 21.85 16.96 -2.53
CA ILE A 94 23.05 16.95 -1.70
C ILE A 94 24.28 17.41 -2.49
N VAL A 95 24.49 16.82 -3.68
CA VAL A 95 25.69 17.11 -4.49
C VAL A 95 25.54 18.43 -5.25
N ASN A 96 24.45 18.59 -6.02
CA ASN A 96 24.23 19.77 -6.85
C ASN A 96 23.61 20.93 -6.07
N LYS A 97 23.25 20.75 -4.79
CA LYS A 97 22.64 21.77 -3.92
C LYS A 97 21.42 22.48 -4.55
N MET A 98 20.69 21.74 -5.38
CA MET A 98 19.48 22.24 -6.03
C MET A 98 18.35 22.46 -5.03
N ASN A 99 17.43 23.38 -5.35
CA ASN A 99 16.24 23.60 -4.55
C ASN A 99 15.44 22.29 -4.35
N VAL A 100 15.09 21.99 -3.10
CA VAL A 100 14.42 20.73 -2.70
C VAL A 100 13.12 20.52 -3.47
N TYR A 101 12.28 21.55 -3.58
CA TYR A 101 10.99 21.42 -4.26
C TYR A 101 11.15 21.15 -5.75
N LEU A 102 12.11 21.83 -6.41
CA LEU A 102 12.41 21.60 -7.81
C LEU A 102 12.96 20.19 -8.03
N SER A 103 13.82 19.70 -7.13
CA SER A 103 14.36 18.34 -7.19
C SER A 103 13.27 17.29 -7.05
N ILE A 104 12.28 17.50 -6.18
CA ILE A 104 11.11 16.64 -6.03
C ILE A 104 10.31 16.57 -7.34
N VAL A 105 10.04 17.72 -7.95
CA VAL A 105 9.30 17.77 -9.23
C VAL A 105 10.05 17.01 -10.33
N ILE A 106 11.38 17.18 -10.41
CA ILE A 106 12.23 16.43 -11.37
C ILE A 106 12.17 14.92 -11.10
N CYS A 107 12.26 14.51 -9.83
CA CYS A 107 12.18 13.10 -9.45
C CYS A 107 10.81 12.49 -9.80
N LEU A 108 9.72 13.21 -9.56
CA LEU A 108 8.37 12.75 -9.94
C LEU A 108 8.21 12.68 -11.47
N ALA A 109 8.73 13.65 -12.19
CA ALA A 109 8.75 13.63 -13.65
C ALA A 109 9.56 12.44 -14.20
N ALA A 110 10.74 12.17 -13.61
CA ALA A 110 11.55 11.00 -13.94
C ALA A 110 10.75 9.70 -13.71
N GLY A 111 10.03 9.57 -12.59
CA GLY A 111 9.16 8.42 -12.32
C GLY A 111 8.06 8.24 -13.38
N ILE A 112 7.43 9.33 -13.83
CA ILE A 112 6.44 9.29 -14.91
C ILE A 112 7.09 8.82 -16.21
N LEU A 113 8.26 9.35 -16.58
CA LEU A 113 8.98 8.96 -17.79
C LEU A 113 9.38 7.48 -17.77
N ILE A 114 9.87 6.98 -16.63
CA ILE A 114 10.17 5.56 -16.42
C ILE A 114 8.90 4.72 -16.65
N GLY A 115 7.78 5.11 -16.07
CA GLY A 115 6.52 4.40 -16.24
C GLY A 115 5.97 4.47 -17.66
N MET A 116 6.14 5.58 -18.37
CA MET A 116 5.82 5.69 -19.78
C MET A 116 6.69 4.76 -20.62
N TRP A 117 7.96 4.62 -20.30
CA TRP A 117 8.89 3.69 -20.94
C TRP A 117 8.44 2.23 -20.72
N HIS A 118 8.14 1.80 -19.48
CA HIS A 118 7.59 0.47 -19.20
C HIS A 118 6.25 0.25 -19.93
N GLY A 119 5.34 1.22 -19.80
CA GLY A 119 4.02 1.17 -20.41
C GLY A 119 4.06 1.08 -21.93
N PHE A 120 5.03 1.73 -22.60
CA PHE A 120 5.20 1.65 -24.04
C PHE A 120 5.54 0.23 -24.49
N TRP A 121 6.55 -0.40 -23.91
CA TRP A 121 6.96 -1.76 -24.27
C TRP A 121 5.86 -2.79 -23.99
N ILE A 122 5.13 -2.65 -22.87
CA ILE A 122 4.07 -3.57 -22.47
C ILE A 122 2.81 -3.37 -23.33
N ALA A 123 2.35 -2.13 -23.50
CA ALA A 123 1.05 -1.85 -24.08
C ALA A 123 1.07 -1.80 -25.62
N TYR A 124 2.12 -1.23 -26.20
CA TYR A 124 2.19 -0.98 -27.65
C TYR A 124 3.04 -2.01 -28.37
N VAL A 125 4.21 -2.35 -27.84
CA VAL A 125 5.08 -3.40 -28.41
C VAL A 125 4.59 -4.80 -28.01
N GLN A 126 3.80 -4.90 -26.92
CA GLN A 126 3.19 -6.14 -26.42
C GLN A 126 4.22 -7.18 -25.89
N ILE A 127 5.34 -6.70 -25.35
CA ILE A 127 6.26 -7.56 -24.62
C ILE A 127 5.60 -7.96 -23.29
N PRO A 128 5.70 -9.23 -22.87
CA PRO A 128 5.16 -9.68 -21.58
C PRO A 128 5.64 -8.79 -20.42
N PRO A 129 4.74 -8.34 -19.53
CA PRO A 129 5.06 -7.43 -18.43
C PRO A 129 6.22 -7.88 -17.57
N PHE A 130 6.29 -9.18 -17.26
CA PHE A 130 7.38 -9.76 -16.48
C PHE A 130 8.76 -9.48 -17.10
N ILE A 131 8.91 -9.62 -18.43
CA ILE A 131 10.18 -9.40 -19.12
C ILE A 131 10.58 -7.92 -19.02
N VAL A 132 9.65 -7.02 -19.33
CA VAL A 132 9.92 -5.57 -19.30
C VAL A 132 10.29 -5.10 -17.90
N THR A 133 9.55 -5.53 -16.88
CA THR A 133 9.80 -5.09 -15.50
C THR A 133 11.03 -5.73 -14.88
N LEU A 134 11.36 -6.98 -15.24
CA LEU A 134 12.63 -7.61 -14.86
C LEU A 134 13.83 -6.87 -15.49
N THR A 135 13.72 -6.52 -16.77
CA THR A 135 14.74 -5.70 -17.44
C THR A 135 14.85 -4.33 -16.77
N GLY A 136 13.71 -3.70 -16.44
CA GLY A 136 13.66 -2.44 -15.70
C GLY A 136 14.31 -2.54 -14.33
N MET A 137 14.10 -3.65 -13.62
CA MET A 137 14.73 -3.90 -12.33
C MET A 137 16.26 -3.86 -12.43
N LEU A 138 16.83 -4.57 -13.41
CA LEU A 138 18.29 -4.57 -13.62
C LEU A 138 18.81 -3.21 -14.09
N LEU A 139 18.09 -2.57 -15.02
CA LEU A 139 18.45 -1.25 -15.56
C LEU A 139 18.50 -0.18 -14.47
N PHE A 140 17.44 -0.03 -13.69
CA PHE A 140 17.36 1.03 -12.66
C PHE A 140 18.23 0.70 -11.45
N LYS A 141 18.48 -0.57 -11.15
CA LYS A 141 19.52 -0.96 -10.16
C LYS A 141 20.90 -0.54 -10.63
N GLY A 142 21.25 -0.80 -11.89
CA GLY A 142 22.51 -0.36 -12.49
C GLY A 142 22.65 1.16 -12.50
N LEU A 143 21.60 1.89 -12.91
CA LEU A 143 21.58 3.35 -12.89
C LEU A 143 21.72 3.92 -11.47
N THR A 144 21.14 3.28 -10.45
CA THR A 144 21.35 3.65 -9.04
C THR A 144 22.83 3.60 -8.66
N LEU A 145 23.51 2.48 -9.01
CA LEU A 145 24.93 2.31 -8.73
C LEU A 145 25.80 3.33 -9.47
N VAL A 146 25.51 3.59 -10.74
CA VAL A 146 26.23 4.61 -11.55
C VAL A 146 26.01 6.00 -10.98
N THR A 147 24.77 6.39 -10.64
CA THR A 147 24.45 7.71 -10.10
C THR A 147 25.12 7.96 -8.76
N LEU A 148 25.18 6.95 -7.90
CA LEU A 148 25.77 7.03 -6.57
C LEU A 148 27.28 6.69 -6.57
N GLN A 149 27.82 6.18 -7.68
CA GLN A 149 29.22 5.66 -7.76
C GLN A 149 29.53 4.64 -6.65
N GLY A 150 28.51 3.87 -6.24
CA GLY A 150 28.62 2.89 -5.14
C GLY A 150 28.64 3.50 -3.73
N LEU A 151 28.58 4.82 -3.59
CA LEU A 151 28.64 5.52 -2.31
C LEU A 151 27.22 5.83 -1.78
N THR A 152 27.12 6.03 -0.46
CA THR A 152 25.90 6.54 0.16
C THR A 152 25.99 8.06 0.30
N LEU A 153 25.00 8.79 -0.26
CA LEU A 153 24.92 10.24 -0.12
C LEU A 153 24.07 10.60 1.10
N SER A 154 24.63 11.38 2.01
CA SER A 154 23.98 11.88 3.25
C SER A 154 24.73 13.10 3.81
N PRO A 155 24.10 13.92 4.70
CA PRO A 155 22.67 13.95 5.04
C PRO A 155 21.84 14.76 4.05
N PHE A 156 20.55 14.49 3.99
CA PHE A 156 19.59 15.40 3.35
C PHE A 156 19.29 16.61 4.24
N PRO A 157 18.94 17.79 3.67
CA PRO A 157 18.57 18.97 4.45
C PRO A 157 17.22 18.80 5.15
N ASP A 158 17.04 19.50 6.29
CA ASP A 158 15.82 19.42 7.11
C ASP A 158 14.54 19.76 6.35
N SER A 159 14.62 20.67 5.37
CA SER A 159 13.49 21.01 4.49
C SER A 159 12.98 19.82 3.67
N TYR A 160 13.85 18.87 3.32
CA TYR A 160 13.47 17.62 2.67
C TYR A 160 12.94 16.60 3.68
N LEU A 161 13.61 16.45 4.81
CA LEU A 161 13.26 15.50 5.85
C LEU A 161 11.87 15.77 6.43
N GLY A 162 11.54 17.04 6.69
CA GLY A 162 10.28 17.46 7.30
C GLY A 162 9.02 17.02 6.56
N MET A 163 9.12 16.76 5.25
CA MET A 163 7.98 16.33 4.44
C MET A 163 7.51 14.90 4.77
N SER A 164 8.40 14.02 5.20
CA SER A 164 8.03 12.62 5.47
C SER A 164 8.38 12.13 6.87
N THR A 165 9.36 12.72 7.56
CA THR A 165 9.77 12.32 8.92
C THR A 165 9.33 13.29 9.99
N GLY A 166 8.71 14.41 9.62
CA GLY A 166 8.16 15.41 10.54
C GLY A 166 6.88 14.93 11.23
N PHE A 167 6.45 15.76 12.19
CA PHE A 167 5.18 15.62 12.88
C PHE A 167 4.41 16.94 12.80
N PHE A 168 3.09 16.87 12.75
CA PHE A 168 2.26 18.07 12.90
C PHE A 168 2.31 18.54 14.35
N GLY A 169 2.59 19.83 14.53
CA GLY A 169 2.64 20.45 15.87
C GLY A 169 1.29 20.38 16.60
N ASP A 170 1.35 20.42 17.94
CA ASP A 170 0.15 20.57 18.75
C ASP A 170 -0.25 22.04 18.86
N PHE A 171 -1.45 22.40 18.39
CA PHE A 171 -1.98 23.76 18.51
C PHE A 171 -2.39 24.13 19.92
N PHE A 172 -2.65 23.14 20.79
CA PHE A 172 -3.13 23.35 22.15
C PHE A 172 -2.03 23.25 23.22
N ALA A 173 -0.83 22.79 22.83
CA ALA A 173 0.36 22.69 23.68
C ALA A 173 0.12 21.99 25.05
N VAL A 174 -0.68 20.92 25.05
CA VAL A 174 -0.96 20.15 26.28
C VAL A 174 0.27 19.30 26.65
N PRO A 175 0.78 19.35 27.90
CA PRO A 175 1.93 18.57 28.27
C PRO A 175 1.71 17.05 28.11
N ASN A 176 2.69 16.39 27.47
CA ASN A 176 2.71 14.93 27.27
C ASN A 176 1.53 14.33 26.49
N PHE A 177 0.70 15.14 25.83
CA PHE A 177 -0.42 14.68 25.05
C PHE A 177 -0.74 15.65 23.90
N ASN A 178 -0.67 15.16 22.66
CA ASN A 178 -0.99 15.96 21.47
C ASN A 178 -2.52 15.98 21.24
N LEU A 179 -3.18 17.03 21.77
CA LEU A 179 -4.63 17.17 21.68
C LEU A 179 -5.10 17.34 20.23
N THR A 180 -4.31 18.03 19.40
CA THR A 180 -4.61 18.18 17.95
C THR A 180 -4.73 16.83 17.27
N CYS A 181 -3.80 15.89 17.56
CA CYS A 181 -3.85 14.54 17.01
C CYS A 181 -5.14 13.80 17.42
N MET A 182 -5.53 13.90 18.69
CA MET A 182 -6.75 13.26 19.18
C MET A 182 -7.99 13.85 18.53
N LEU A 183 -8.07 15.18 18.40
CA LEU A 183 -9.19 15.86 17.74
C LEU A 183 -9.32 15.44 16.26
N VAL A 184 -8.21 15.38 15.53
CA VAL A 184 -8.22 14.90 14.12
C VAL A 184 -8.71 13.45 14.06
N GLY A 185 -8.31 12.58 14.99
CA GLY A 185 -8.80 11.22 15.09
C GLY A 185 -10.30 11.14 15.35
N VAL A 186 -10.81 11.97 16.27
CA VAL A 186 -12.26 12.06 16.56
C VAL A 186 -13.04 12.55 15.33
N ILE A 187 -12.55 13.60 14.67
CA ILE A 187 -13.17 14.14 13.45
C ILE A 187 -13.20 13.06 12.35
N ALA A 188 -12.11 12.35 12.14
CA ALA A 188 -12.03 11.27 11.15
C ALA A 188 -13.02 10.14 11.47
N ALA A 189 -13.14 9.73 12.74
CA ALA A 189 -14.09 8.72 13.19
C ALA A 189 -15.56 9.18 12.97
N VAL A 190 -15.87 10.42 13.32
CA VAL A 190 -17.20 11.01 13.12
C VAL A 190 -17.55 11.09 11.63
N ILE A 191 -16.63 11.59 10.79
CA ILE A 191 -16.82 11.65 9.33
C ILE A 191 -17.09 10.24 8.78
N PHE A 192 -16.33 9.23 9.21
CA PHE A 192 -16.53 7.86 8.78
C PHE A 192 -17.94 7.35 9.16
N ILE A 193 -18.39 7.57 10.39
CA ILE A 193 -19.73 7.18 10.87
C ILE A 193 -20.80 7.86 10.02
N ILE A 194 -20.70 9.16 9.82
CA ILE A 194 -21.64 9.94 9.01
C ILE A 194 -21.71 9.40 7.58
N MET A 195 -20.57 9.16 6.94
CA MET A 195 -20.51 8.60 5.59
C MET A 195 -21.17 7.21 5.49
N GLN A 196 -20.99 6.35 6.49
CA GLN A 196 -21.61 5.02 6.52
C GLN A 196 -23.14 5.12 6.70
N ILE A 197 -23.60 6.03 7.56
CA ILE A 197 -25.05 6.28 7.76
C ILE A 197 -25.68 6.80 6.46
N PHE A 198 -25.10 7.84 5.85
CA PHE A 198 -25.62 8.37 4.57
C PHE A 198 -25.59 7.34 3.45
N SER A 199 -24.52 6.55 3.34
CA SER A 199 -24.43 5.47 2.36
C SER A 199 -25.55 4.44 2.54
N ARG A 200 -25.86 4.07 3.78
CA ARG A 200 -26.93 3.12 4.08
C ARG A 200 -28.31 3.71 3.78
N ILE A 201 -28.58 4.93 4.21
CA ILE A 201 -29.85 5.63 3.93
C ILE A 201 -30.09 5.71 2.41
N HIS A 202 -29.04 6.08 1.65
CA HIS A 202 -29.10 6.16 0.19
C HIS A 202 -29.41 4.81 -0.47
N LYS A 203 -28.78 3.70 0.01
CA LYS A 203 -29.07 2.36 -0.48
C LYS A 203 -30.50 1.92 -0.18
N VAL A 204 -30.96 2.14 1.07
CA VAL A 204 -32.35 1.82 1.47
C VAL A 204 -33.34 2.61 0.62
N ARG A 205 -33.12 3.93 0.43
CA ARG A 205 -33.99 4.78 -0.37
C ARG A 205 -34.09 4.36 -1.84
N LYS A 206 -32.96 3.82 -2.38
CA LYS A 206 -32.91 3.29 -3.76
C LYS A 206 -33.30 1.82 -3.88
N ARG A 207 -33.76 1.20 -2.79
CA ARG A 207 -34.09 -0.24 -2.72
C ARG A 207 -32.97 -1.18 -3.15
N TYR A 208 -31.70 -0.77 -2.93
CA TYR A 208 -30.56 -1.63 -3.13
C TYR A 208 -30.41 -2.59 -1.94
N GLU A 209 -29.81 -3.77 -2.18
CA GLU A 209 -29.45 -4.69 -1.11
C GLU A 209 -28.51 -4.01 -0.10
N THR A 210 -28.89 -4.04 1.18
CA THR A 210 -28.15 -3.34 2.26
C THR A 210 -27.22 -4.24 3.05
N GLY A 211 -27.10 -5.52 2.67
CA GLY A 211 -26.31 -6.51 3.40
C GLY A 211 -26.82 -6.77 4.83
N HIS A 212 -26.16 -7.67 5.56
CA HIS A 212 -26.55 -8.01 6.93
C HIS A 212 -26.38 -6.82 7.89
N PHE A 213 -27.41 -6.59 8.71
CA PHE A 213 -27.45 -5.48 9.68
C PHE A 213 -26.31 -5.58 10.72
N ILE A 214 -26.02 -6.81 11.19
CA ILE A 214 -24.95 -7.06 12.16
C ILE A 214 -23.58 -6.66 11.61
N GLY A 215 -23.25 -7.03 10.36
CA GLY A 215 -21.99 -6.63 9.72
C GLY A 215 -21.83 -5.12 9.56
N TYR A 216 -22.95 -4.40 9.35
CA TYR A 216 -22.96 -2.94 9.32
C TYR A 216 -22.67 -2.32 10.69
N ILE A 217 -23.29 -2.84 11.77
CA ILE A 217 -23.03 -2.37 13.14
C ILE A 217 -21.59 -2.62 13.53
N VAL A 218 -21.07 -3.84 13.29
CA VAL A 218 -19.67 -4.18 13.57
C VAL A 218 -18.71 -3.20 12.83
N LYS A 219 -18.99 -2.89 11.59
CA LYS A 219 -18.17 -1.96 10.81
C LYS A 219 -18.22 -0.53 11.37
N ILE A 220 -19.38 -0.04 11.79
CA ILE A 220 -19.57 1.31 12.35
C ILE A 220 -18.91 1.46 13.72
N ILE A 221 -18.77 0.39 14.49
CA ILE A 221 -18.13 0.42 15.80
C ILE A 221 -16.63 0.15 15.70
N LEU A 222 -16.25 -0.91 15.00
CA LEU A 222 -14.86 -1.39 14.97
C LEU A 222 -13.91 -0.40 14.27
N ILE A 223 -14.29 0.13 13.12
CA ILE A 223 -13.38 1.02 12.36
C ILE A 223 -13.14 2.34 13.11
N PRO A 224 -14.15 3.06 13.61
CA PRO A 224 -13.93 4.24 14.46
C PRO A 224 -13.12 3.92 15.73
N ALA A 225 -13.38 2.77 16.37
CA ALA A 225 -12.62 2.36 17.55
C ALA A 225 -11.12 2.20 17.22
N VAL A 226 -10.78 1.55 16.09
CA VAL A 226 -9.39 1.44 15.63
C VAL A 226 -8.78 2.81 15.32
N ILE A 227 -9.52 3.70 14.64
CA ILE A 227 -9.07 5.07 14.37
C ILE A 227 -8.75 5.81 15.67
N LEU A 228 -9.63 5.72 16.67
CA LEU A 228 -9.44 6.38 17.95
C LEU A 228 -8.28 5.80 18.76
N VAL A 229 -8.08 4.48 18.73
CA VAL A 229 -6.92 3.81 19.38
C VAL A 229 -5.62 4.27 18.72
N ILE A 230 -5.54 4.31 17.39
CA ILE A 230 -4.36 4.80 16.68
C ILE A 230 -4.14 6.29 17.00
N ALA A 231 -5.17 7.12 16.95
CA ALA A 231 -5.06 8.54 17.27
C ALA A 231 -4.59 8.77 18.72
N TYR A 232 -5.11 7.99 19.67
CA TYR A 232 -4.68 8.04 21.07
C TYR A 232 -3.22 7.63 21.25
N THR A 233 -2.78 6.54 20.60
CA THR A 233 -1.37 6.10 20.67
C THR A 233 -0.43 7.12 20.06
N LEU A 234 -0.77 7.72 18.93
CA LEU A 234 0.00 8.79 18.31
C LEU A 234 0.03 10.07 19.14
N ALA A 235 -1.11 10.42 19.76
CA ALA A 235 -1.22 11.58 20.65
C ALA A 235 -0.33 11.47 21.88
N ARG A 236 -0.06 10.25 22.37
CA ARG A 236 0.87 9.96 23.48
C ARG A 236 2.35 9.97 23.10
N TYR A 237 2.69 10.23 21.84
CA TYR A 237 4.08 10.35 21.39
C TYR A 237 4.31 11.77 20.85
N LYS A 238 4.51 11.93 19.57
CA LYS A 238 4.79 13.23 18.91
C LYS A 238 3.62 13.78 18.09
N GLY A 239 2.48 13.09 18.08
CA GLY A 239 1.32 13.46 17.28
C GLY A 239 1.31 12.80 15.90
N ILE A 240 0.69 13.47 14.89
CA ILE A 240 0.46 12.92 13.56
C ILE A 240 1.75 13.00 12.73
N PRO A 241 2.31 11.87 12.26
CA PRO A 241 3.40 11.89 11.30
C PRO A 241 3.00 12.56 9.97
N THR A 242 3.85 13.42 9.41
CA THR A 242 3.57 14.10 8.13
C THR A 242 3.34 13.13 6.98
N VAL A 243 4.04 12.01 6.97
CA VAL A 243 3.86 10.95 5.97
C VAL A 243 2.44 10.38 5.95
N LEU A 244 1.73 10.39 7.09
CA LEU A 244 0.36 9.90 7.16
C LEU A 244 -0.59 10.69 6.27
N LEU A 245 -0.35 12.01 6.08
CA LEU A 245 -1.11 12.82 5.13
C LEU A 245 -0.89 12.36 3.68
N ILE A 246 0.36 12.08 3.31
CA ILE A 246 0.71 11.55 1.97
C ILE A 246 -0.02 10.22 1.74
N LEU A 247 0.05 9.32 2.73
CA LEU A 247 -0.63 8.02 2.66
C LEU A 247 -2.16 8.17 2.56
N ALA A 248 -2.76 9.05 3.37
CA ALA A 248 -4.19 9.30 3.34
C ALA A 248 -4.64 9.83 1.96
N ILE A 249 -3.92 10.79 1.39
CA ILE A 249 -4.21 11.32 0.05
C ILE A 249 -4.15 10.18 -0.99
N ILE A 250 -3.08 9.40 -1.01
CA ILE A 250 -2.91 8.29 -1.96
C ILE A 250 -4.05 7.27 -1.80
N VAL A 251 -4.28 6.78 -0.58
CA VAL A 251 -5.32 5.76 -0.33
C VAL A 251 -6.71 6.27 -0.72
N LEU A 252 -7.06 7.51 -0.37
CA LEU A 252 -8.38 8.09 -0.70
C LEU A 252 -8.54 8.32 -2.20
N VAL A 253 -7.54 8.89 -2.87
CA VAL A 253 -7.57 9.15 -4.31
C VAL A 253 -7.69 7.84 -5.09
N TYR A 254 -6.88 6.84 -4.76
CA TYR A 254 -6.92 5.56 -5.49
C TYR A 254 -8.14 4.70 -5.12
N ALA A 255 -8.65 4.79 -3.89
CA ALA A 255 -9.94 4.20 -3.54
C ALA A 255 -11.08 4.84 -4.33
N TYR A 256 -11.05 6.16 -4.53
CA TYR A 256 -12.01 6.85 -5.38
C TYR A 256 -11.87 6.44 -6.86
N ILE A 257 -10.65 6.46 -7.40
CA ILE A 257 -10.38 6.06 -8.80
C ILE A 257 -10.88 4.65 -9.08
N THR A 258 -10.53 3.68 -8.24
CA THR A 258 -10.89 2.28 -8.45
C THR A 258 -12.38 2.01 -8.31
N ASN A 259 -13.07 2.66 -7.34
CA ASN A 259 -14.46 2.36 -7.04
C ASN A 259 -15.48 3.24 -7.76
N LYS A 260 -15.12 4.47 -8.17
CA LYS A 260 -16.08 5.48 -8.64
C LYS A 260 -15.85 5.96 -10.06
N THR A 261 -14.66 5.74 -10.65
CA THR A 261 -14.35 6.27 -11.97
C THR A 261 -14.46 5.25 -13.09
N VAL A 262 -14.49 5.74 -14.34
CA VAL A 262 -14.46 4.91 -15.54
C VAL A 262 -13.13 4.16 -15.65
N ALA A 263 -12.02 4.80 -15.25
CA ALA A 263 -10.70 4.19 -15.27
C ALA A 263 -10.64 2.94 -14.39
N GLY A 264 -11.22 3.00 -13.17
CA GLY A 264 -11.32 1.83 -12.30
C GLY A 264 -12.13 0.71 -12.94
N ARG A 265 -13.30 1.01 -13.51
CA ARG A 265 -14.10 -0.01 -14.22
C ARG A 265 -13.35 -0.67 -15.35
N TYR A 266 -12.54 0.08 -16.10
CA TYR A 266 -11.73 -0.47 -17.19
C TYR A 266 -10.63 -1.41 -16.68
N LEU A 267 -9.99 -1.10 -15.55
CA LEU A 267 -9.00 -1.99 -14.92
C LEU A 267 -9.63 -3.34 -14.53
N TYR A 268 -10.79 -3.31 -13.85
CA TYR A 268 -11.49 -4.55 -13.46
C TYR A 268 -12.00 -5.34 -14.67
N ALA A 269 -12.58 -4.67 -15.68
CA ALA A 269 -13.06 -5.31 -16.88
C ALA A 269 -11.92 -5.98 -17.68
N LEU A 270 -10.79 -5.29 -17.79
CA LEU A 270 -9.59 -5.81 -18.48
C LEU A 270 -9.08 -7.09 -17.80
N GLY A 271 -8.98 -7.09 -16.47
CA GLY A 271 -8.50 -8.25 -15.72
C GLY A 271 -9.51 -9.40 -15.67
N GLY A 272 -10.80 -9.10 -15.75
CA GLY A 272 -11.83 -10.14 -15.84
C GLY A 272 -11.81 -10.91 -17.16
N ASN A 273 -11.78 -10.20 -18.28
CA ASN A 273 -11.63 -10.79 -19.62
C ASN A 273 -11.16 -9.73 -20.63
N GLN A 274 -9.88 -9.78 -20.99
CA GLN A 274 -9.26 -8.83 -21.91
C GLN A 274 -9.93 -8.82 -23.29
N LYS A 275 -10.32 -10.00 -23.83
CA LYS A 275 -10.96 -10.09 -25.14
C LYS A 275 -12.33 -9.45 -25.13
N ALA A 276 -13.14 -9.76 -24.11
CA ALA A 276 -14.47 -9.17 -23.94
C ALA A 276 -14.38 -7.65 -23.71
N ALA A 277 -13.46 -7.17 -22.89
CA ALA A 277 -13.22 -5.75 -22.68
C ALA A 277 -12.89 -5.01 -23.99
N ARG A 278 -12.03 -5.61 -24.83
CA ARG A 278 -11.68 -5.03 -26.14
C ARG A 278 -12.88 -5.00 -27.08
N LEU A 279 -13.68 -6.07 -27.12
CA LEU A 279 -14.90 -6.13 -27.96
C LEU A 279 -15.96 -5.12 -27.49
N SER A 280 -15.97 -4.79 -26.20
CA SER A 280 -16.84 -3.74 -25.62
C SER A 280 -16.30 -2.31 -25.86
N GLY A 281 -15.28 -2.13 -26.70
CA GLY A 281 -14.74 -0.81 -27.07
C GLY A 281 -13.72 -0.23 -26.08
N ILE A 282 -13.28 -0.98 -25.05
CA ILE A 282 -12.25 -0.51 -24.13
C ILE A 282 -10.88 -0.54 -24.82
N ASN A 283 -10.18 0.60 -24.83
CA ASN A 283 -8.80 0.66 -25.32
C ASN A 283 -7.85 0.01 -24.31
N THR A 284 -7.66 -1.30 -24.44
CA THR A 284 -6.84 -2.11 -23.52
C THR A 284 -5.38 -1.64 -23.48
N LYS A 285 -4.81 -1.20 -24.63
CA LYS A 285 -3.44 -0.66 -24.71
C LYS A 285 -3.29 0.58 -23.82
N LYS A 286 -4.23 1.53 -23.89
CA LYS A 286 -4.20 2.74 -23.05
C LYS A 286 -4.33 2.40 -21.56
N VAL A 287 -5.14 1.40 -21.19
CA VAL A 287 -5.30 0.99 -19.78
C VAL A 287 -3.99 0.38 -19.26
N PHE A 288 -3.33 -0.50 -20.00
CA PHE A 288 -2.01 -1.02 -19.62
C PHE A 288 -0.98 0.10 -19.50
N PHE A 289 -0.87 0.95 -20.51
CA PHE A 289 0.07 2.07 -20.50
C PHE A 289 -0.07 2.94 -19.25
N LEU A 290 -1.31 3.34 -18.93
CA LEU A 290 -1.58 4.17 -17.76
C LEU A 290 -1.34 3.45 -16.44
N ALA A 291 -1.60 2.14 -16.35
CA ALA A 291 -1.35 1.37 -15.14
C ALA A 291 0.14 1.35 -14.77
N TYR A 292 1.03 1.08 -15.75
CA TYR A 292 2.47 1.06 -15.53
C TYR A 292 3.07 2.46 -15.36
N THR A 293 2.57 3.47 -16.11
CA THR A 293 2.96 4.87 -15.89
C THR A 293 2.66 5.30 -14.46
N ASN A 294 1.47 4.97 -13.98
CA ASN A 294 1.07 5.29 -12.61
C ASN A 294 1.86 4.49 -11.57
N MET A 295 2.21 3.23 -11.85
CA MET A 295 3.02 2.41 -10.93
C MET A 295 4.38 3.05 -10.67
N SER A 296 5.10 3.44 -11.72
CA SER A 296 6.41 4.09 -11.57
C SER A 296 6.31 5.50 -10.99
N PHE A 297 5.22 6.24 -11.22
CA PHE A 297 4.94 7.49 -10.52
C PHE A 297 4.84 7.27 -9.00
N LEU A 298 4.08 6.28 -8.56
CA LEU A 298 3.99 5.93 -7.14
C LEU A 298 5.31 5.38 -6.59
N ALA A 299 6.07 4.64 -7.40
CA ALA A 299 7.43 4.24 -7.01
C ALA A 299 8.35 5.44 -6.80
N ALA A 300 8.19 6.51 -7.59
CA ALA A 300 8.93 7.76 -7.37
C ALA A 300 8.51 8.45 -6.06
N VAL A 301 7.22 8.52 -5.77
CA VAL A 301 6.73 9.03 -4.47
C VAL A 301 7.30 8.21 -3.31
N ALA A 302 7.25 6.87 -3.42
CA ALA A 302 7.81 5.98 -2.41
C ALA A 302 9.33 6.17 -2.24
N GLY A 303 10.07 6.38 -3.33
CA GLY A 303 11.51 6.65 -3.32
C GLY A 303 11.87 7.92 -2.57
N LEU A 304 11.14 9.01 -2.81
CA LEU A 304 11.31 10.27 -2.10
C LEU A 304 11.01 10.13 -0.60
N VAL A 305 9.89 9.48 -0.25
CA VAL A 305 9.51 9.23 1.15
C VAL A 305 10.53 8.33 1.86
N PHE A 306 11.01 7.29 1.18
CA PHE A 306 11.97 6.36 1.76
C PHE A 306 13.36 6.98 1.96
N ALA A 307 13.87 7.74 0.97
CA ALA A 307 15.14 8.45 1.09
C ALA A 307 15.12 9.49 2.22
N ALA A 308 14.00 10.22 2.37
CA ALA A 308 13.81 11.15 3.47
C ALA A 308 13.82 10.43 4.84
N ARG A 309 13.15 9.27 4.94
CA ARG A 309 13.14 8.47 6.16
C ARG A 309 14.54 7.96 6.54
N LEU A 310 15.31 7.45 5.58
CA LEU A 310 16.68 6.99 5.82
C LEU A 310 17.67 8.13 5.98
N GLN A 311 17.28 9.37 5.68
CA GLN A 311 18.15 10.56 5.64
C GLN A 311 19.36 10.38 4.71
N SER A 312 19.25 9.43 3.79
CA SER A 312 20.34 9.06 2.88
C SER A 312 19.82 8.43 1.60
N ALA A 313 20.63 8.52 0.53
CA ALA A 313 20.47 7.76 -0.69
C ALA A 313 21.55 6.67 -0.75
N ALA A 314 21.15 5.42 -0.63
CA ALA A 314 22.07 4.28 -0.57
C ALA A 314 21.92 3.35 -1.79
N PRO A 315 23.00 2.71 -2.26
CA PRO A 315 22.95 1.78 -3.40
C PRO A 315 22.04 0.57 -3.20
N THR A 316 21.80 0.17 -1.95
CA THR A 316 20.93 -0.95 -1.58
C THR A 316 19.48 -0.54 -1.31
N ALA A 317 19.15 0.76 -1.45
CA ALA A 317 17.78 1.25 -1.27
C ALA A 317 16.83 0.58 -2.27
N GLY A 318 15.67 0.14 -1.78
CA GLY A 318 14.64 -0.48 -2.60
C GLY A 318 14.79 -1.99 -2.83
N ASP A 319 15.86 -2.64 -2.36
CA ASP A 319 16.05 -4.08 -2.53
C ASP A 319 14.96 -4.89 -1.83
N GLY A 320 14.20 -5.68 -2.61
CA GLY A 320 13.12 -6.54 -2.11
C GLY A 320 11.79 -5.83 -1.85
N PHE A 321 11.66 -4.54 -2.20
CA PHE A 321 10.40 -3.79 -2.01
C PHE A 321 9.29 -4.27 -2.93
N GLU A 322 9.63 -4.83 -4.08
CA GLU A 322 8.68 -5.52 -4.96
C GLU A 322 7.98 -6.67 -4.23
N LEU A 323 8.69 -7.44 -3.41
CA LEU A 323 8.11 -8.54 -2.63
C LEU A 323 7.12 -8.03 -1.57
N ASP A 324 7.45 -6.93 -0.89
CA ASP A 324 6.56 -6.30 0.08
C ASP A 324 5.28 -5.79 -0.59
N ALA A 325 5.39 -5.13 -1.75
CA ALA A 325 4.26 -4.60 -2.50
C ALA A 325 3.35 -5.70 -3.07
N ILE A 326 3.94 -6.73 -3.68
CA ILE A 326 3.22 -7.89 -4.22
C ILE A 326 2.56 -8.67 -3.08
N GLY A 327 3.31 -8.95 -2.00
CA GLY A 327 2.80 -9.61 -0.80
C GLY A 327 1.60 -8.88 -0.20
N ALA A 328 1.70 -7.55 -0.07
CA ALA A 328 0.60 -6.72 0.41
C ALA A 328 -0.66 -6.84 -0.46
N CYS A 329 -0.51 -6.90 -1.79
CA CYS A 329 -1.64 -7.06 -2.70
C CYS A 329 -2.31 -8.43 -2.55
N PHE A 330 -1.56 -9.52 -2.54
CA PHE A 330 -2.13 -10.88 -2.46
C PHE A 330 -2.68 -11.20 -1.08
N ILE A 331 -1.99 -10.84 0.00
CA ILE A 331 -2.51 -10.92 1.36
C ILE A 331 -3.76 -10.04 1.48
N GLY A 332 -3.77 -8.88 0.82
CA GLY A 332 -4.91 -7.96 0.72
C GLY A 332 -6.07 -8.46 -0.15
N GLY A 333 -6.00 -9.70 -0.68
CA GLY A 333 -7.07 -10.36 -1.44
C GLY A 333 -7.14 -9.96 -2.92
N ALA A 334 -6.09 -9.40 -3.49
CA ALA A 334 -5.98 -9.24 -4.92
C ALA A 334 -5.80 -10.62 -5.58
N SER A 335 -6.41 -10.80 -6.77
CA SER A 335 -6.34 -12.08 -7.48
C SER A 335 -5.08 -12.17 -8.33
N ALA A 336 -4.38 -13.31 -8.26
CA ALA A 336 -3.29 -13.62 -9.16
C ALA A 336 -3.71 -13.71 -10.65
N TYR A 337 -5.00 -13.84 -10.92
CA TYR A 337 -5.56 -13.86 -12.28
C TYR A 337 -6.07 -12.48 -12.74
N GLY A 338 -5.99 -11.45 -11.87
CA GLY A 338 -6.49 -10.11 -12.15
C GLY A 338 -7.98 -9.92 -11.90
N GLY A 339 -8.46 -8.70 -12.14
CA GLY A 339 -9.89 -8.35 -12.06
C GLY A 339 -10.52 -8.35 -10.67
N ILE A 340 -9.79 -8.72 -9.62
CA ILE A 340 -10.26 -8.75 -8.22
C ILE A 340 -9.20 -8.14 -7.32
N GLY A 341 -9.63 -7.27 -6.41
CA GLY A 341 -8.79 -6.59 -5.43
C GLY A 341 -9.36 -5.23 -5.07
N THR A 342 -9.06 -4.72 -3.90
CA THR A 342 -9.52 -3.41 -3.44
C THR A 342 -8.40 -2.66 -2.74
N VAL A 343 -8.38 -1.33 -2.83
CA VAL A 343 -7.40 -0.49 -2.12
C VAL A 343 -7.47 -0.71 -0.60
N GLY A 344 -8.67 -0.89 -0.04
CA GLY A 344 -8.84 -1.20 1.39
C GLY A 344 -8.24 -2.55 1.78
N GLY A 345 -8.41 -3.59 0.94
CA GLY A 345 -7.78 -4.88 1.15
C GLY A 345 -6.25 -4.78 1.11
N VAL A 346 -5.72 -4.11 0.08
CA VAL A 346 -4.27 -3.90 -0.07
C VAL A 346 -3.69 -3.11 1.11
N LEU A 347 -4.42 -2.13 1.67
CA LEU A 347 -3.99 -1.41 2.87
C LEU A 347 -3.83 -2.37 4.07
N ILE A 348 -4.79 -3.31 4.26
CA ILE A 348 -4.69 -4.34 5.30
C ILE A 348 -3.46 -5.24 5.06
N GLY A 349 -3.25 -5.67 3.82
CA GLY A 349 -2.08 -6.47 3.45
C GLY A 349 -0.76 -5.72 3.63
N ALA A 350 -0.73 -4.42 3.33
CA ALA A 350 0.45 -3.58 3.55
C ALA A 350 0.75 -3.41 5.04
N ILE A 351 -0.27 -3.21 5.88
CA ILE A 351 -0.11 -3.16 7.33
C ILE A 351 0.41 -4.51 7.85
N PHE A 352 -0.11 -5.63 7.34
CA PHE A 352 0.40 -6.96 7.67
C PHE A 352 1.89 -7.10 7.38
N MET A 353 2.33 -6.72 6.17
CA MET A 353 3.76 -6.75 5.80
C MET A 353 4.59 -5.81 6.68
N GLY A 354 4.05 -4.64 7.03
CA GLY A 354 4.70 -3.71 7.95
C GLY A 354 4.87 -4.26 9.36
N VAL A 355 3.85 -4.89 9.92
CA VAL A 355 3.90 -5.55 11.23
C VAL A 355 4.88 -6.72 11.20
N LEU A 356 4.88 -7.51 10.11
CA LEU A 356 5.83 -8.60 9.91
C LEU A 356 7.28 -8.09 9.92
N ASN A 357 7.57 -7.07 9.10
CA ASN A 357 8.91 -6.49 8.99
C ASN A 357 9.38 -5.85 10.30
N ASN A 358 8.53 -5.04 10.93
CA ASN A 358 8.83 -4.37 12.19
C ASN A 358 8.98 -5.37 13.34
N GLY A 359 8.06 -6.33 13.46
CA GLY A 359 8.12 -7.37 14.48
C GLY A 359 9.37 -8.23 14.39
N MET A 360 9.74 -8.69 13.17
CA MET A 360 10.99 -9.42 12.95
C MET A 360 12.22 -8.58 13.34
N SER A 361 12.20 -7.30 13.03
CA SER A 361 13.31 -6.38 13.37
C SER A 361 13.45 -6.18 14.87
N ILE A 362 12.35 -6.04 15.63
CA ILE A 362 12.38 -5.89 17.09
C ILE A 362 12.89 -7.17 17.77
N VAL A 363 12.50 -8.35 17.26
CA VAL A 363 12.97 -9.64 17.77
C VAL A 363 14.45 -9.89 17.42
N GLY A 364 15.05 -9.07 16.54
CA GLY A 364 16.45 -9.20 16.14
C GLY A 364 16.71 -10.18 14.98
N ILE A 365 15.68 -10.52 14.20
CA ILE A 365 15.84 -11.34 13.01
C ILE A 365 16.57 -10.54 11.92
N GLY A 366 17.71 -11.04 11.48
CA GLY A 366 18.53 -10.39 10.45
C GLY A 366 17.83 -10.27 9.09
N SER A 367 18.30 -9.32 8.28
CA SER A 367 17.72 -9.01 6.96
C SER A 367 17.60 -10.22 6.03
N ASP A 368 18.54 -11.15 6.12
CA ASP A 368 18.59 -12.34 5.25
C ASP A 368 17.46 -13.31 5.59
N TRP A 369 17.23 -13.57 6.86
CA TRP A 369 16.09 -14.34 7.33
C TRP A 369 14.76 -13.68 7.03
N GLN A 370 14.70 -12.34 7.11
CA GLN A 370 13.50 -11.59 6.73
C GLN A 370 13.13 -11.82 5.26
N LYS A 371 14.12 -11.88 4.34
CA LYS A 371 13.87 -12.20 2.93
C LYS A 371 13.28 -13.60 2.73
N ILE A 372 13.79 -14.60 3.47
CA ILE A 372 13.26 -15.98 3.44
C ILE A 372 11.79 -16.00 3.90
N VAL A 373 11.50 -15.38 5.04
CA VAL A 373 10.13 -15.32 5.58
C VAL A 373 9.18 -14.61 4.62
N LYS A 374 9.57 -13.47 4.05
CA LYS A 374 8.77 -12.74 3.05
C LYS A 374 8.48 -13.59 1.81
N GLY A 375 9.49 -14.31 1.30
CA GLY A 375 9.31 -15.21 0.16
C GLY A 375 8.31 -16.32 0.44
N LEU A 376 8.39 -16.94 1.61
CA LEU A 376 7.45 -17.97 2.04
C LEU A 376 6.02 -17.42 2.25
N VAL A 377 5.90 -16.26 2.89
CA VAL A 377 4.60 -15.60 3.10
C VAL A 377 3.95 -15.27 1.76
N LEU A 378 4.72 -14.74 0.78
CA LEU A 378 4.23 -14.49 -0.56
C LEU A 378 3.76 -15.77 -1.25
N LEU A 379 4.56 -16.83 -1.20
CA LEU A 379 4.21 -18.13 -1.79
C LEU A 379 2.91 -18.67 -1.20
N PHE A 380 2.77 -18.67 0.13
CA PHE A 380 1.56 -19.17 0.80
C PHE A 380 0.33 -18.29 0.50
N ALA A 381 0.48 -16.97 0.43
CA ALA A 381 -0.61 -16.07 0.07
C ALA A 381 -1.14 -16.34 -1.35
N VAL A 382 -0.24 -16.48 -2.32
CA VAL A 382 -0.62 -16.79 -3.72
C VAL A 382 -1.19 -18.21 -3.83
N ALA A 383 -0.57 -19.20 -3.17
CA ALA A 383 -1.06 -20.57 -3.16
C ALA A 383 -2.49 -20.66 -2.59
N PHE A 384 -2.75 -19.95 -1.50
CA PHE A 384 -4.09 -19.87 -0.88
C PHE A 384 -5.12 -19.27 -1.84
N ASP A 385 -4.79 -18.15 -2.53
CA ASP A 385 -5.68 -17.53 -3.52
C ASP A 385 -6.02 -18.50 -4.67
N VAL A 386 -5.00 -19.17 -5.22
CA VAL A 386 -5.17 -20.13 -6.34
C VAL A 386 -5.99 -21.35 -5.93
N VAL A 387 -5.70 -21.95 -4.77
CA VAL A 387 -6.41 -23.15 -4.29
C VAL A 387 -7.85 -22.83 -3.92
N SER A 388 -8.08 -21.69 -3.24
CA SER A 388 -9.42 -21.25 -2.85
C SER A 388 -10.33 -21.07 -4.07
N LYS A 389 -9.82 -20.49 -5.16
CA LYS A 389 -10.59 -20.26 -6.39
C LYS A 389 -10.82 -21.49 -7.25
N ARG A 390 -9.95 -22.51 -7.14
CA ARG A 390 -10.19 -23.81 -7.80
C ARG A 390 -11.39 -24.56 -7.23
N LYS A 391 -11.67 -24.39 -5.93
CA LYS A 391 -12.82 -25.04 -5.27
C LYS A 391 -14.17 -24.37 -5.59
N THR A 392 -14.16 -23.19 -6.17
CA THR A 392 -15.38 -22.41 -6.48
C THR A 392 -15.79 -22.50 -7.95
N LYS A 393 -14.96 -23.12 -8.80
CA LYS A 393 -15.29 -23.53 -10.17
C LYS A 393 -15.72 -25.00 -10.19
#